data_f950db765427944f02d6ebd133302f16
#
_entry.id   f950db765427944f02d6ebd133302f16
#
_cell.length_a   1.000
_cell.length_b   1.000
_cell.length_c   1.000
_cell.angle_alpha   90.00
_cell.angle_beta   90.00
_cell.angle_gamma   90.00
#
_symmetry.space_group_name_H-M   'P 1'
#
loop_
_entity.id
_entity.type
_entity.pdbx_description
1 polymer ?
#
loop_
_entity_poly.entity_id
_entity_poly.type
_entity_poly.pdbx_seq_one_letter_code
_entity_poly.pdbx_strand_id
1 'polypeptide(L)'
;MGREPLAASGDGDPGLFELPVVDSGLVANRRGSRPDWLRVKLPYGGRYKDLVQIIDDHKLHTVCQSARCPNMGECWTAGTATFMILGNVCTRSCGFCAVMTGRPDQDLDWDEPRRVADAARLMGVKHAVVTSVNRDEREDGGAPIFADTIRLIRESIDGSTVEVLIPDFRGIWEALQIVLDARPDILNHNVETVPRLYRRVRPQANYSRSLDLLRRSIKQGLRTKSGIMVGLGETTDEVLRLMDDFAEIGLHVMTIGQYLQPTKMHLP
;
A
#
# COMPACT_ATOMS: atom_id res chain seq x y z
N MET A 1 -47.27 -23.53 -31.31
CA MET A 1 -47.57 -22.41 -32.21
C MET A 1 -47.89 -21.23 -31.35
N GLY A 2 -47.23 -20.12 -31.50
CA GLY A 2 -47.43 -18.90 -30.72
C GLY A 2 -46.10 -18.41 -30.13
N ARG A 3 -45.29 -17.70 -30.93
CA ARG A 3 -44.17 -16.89 -30.46
C ARG A 3 -44.72 -15.53 -30.04
N GLU A 4 -44.56 -15.17 -28.81
CA GLU A 4 -44.72 -13.77 -28.39
C GLU A 4 -43.42 -12.99 -28.56
N PRO A 5 -43.49 -11.69 -28.88
CA PRO A 5 -42.34 -10.88 -29.20
C PRO A 5 -41.68 -10.30 -27.97
N LEU A 6 -40.33 -10.25 -27.98
CA LEU A 6 -39.50 -9.51 -27.08
C LEU A 6 -39.80 -8.01 -27.18
N ALA A 7 -40.26 -7.42 -26.10
CA ALA A 7 -40.31 -5.96 -25.95
C ALA A 7 -38.94 -5.46 -25.49
N ALA A 8 -38.35 -4.59 -26.31
CA ALA A 8 -37.23 -3.72 -25.91
C ALA A 8 -37.79 -2.52 -25.18
N SER A 9 -37.12 -2.10 -24.14
CA SER A 9 -36.79 -0.73 -23.69
C SER A 9 -36.68 -0.63 -22.20
N GLY A 10 -35.65 -0.02 -21.79
CA GLY A 10 -35.45 0.41 -20.42
C GLY A 10 -34.03 0.90 -20.26
N ASP A 11 -33.82 2.22 -20.52
CA ASP A 11 -32.67 2.95 -20.05
C ASP A 11 -32.59 2.80 -18.54
N GLY A 12 -31.79 1.85 -18.08
CA GLY A 12 -31.51 1.62 -16.68
C GLY A 12 -30.18 2.27 -16.34
N ASP A 13 -30.28 3.34 -15.56
CA ASP A 13 -29.22 3.87 -14.69
C ASP A 13 -28.34 2.70 -14.17
N PRO A 14 -27.00 2.74 -14.29
CA PRO A 14 -26.14 1.72 -13.69
C PRO A 14 -26.29 1.80 -12.18
N GLY A 15 -27.23 0.99 -11.66
CA GLY A 15 -27.62 0.95 -10.26
C GLY A 15 -26.39 0.84 -9.37
N LEU A 16 -26.31 1.74 -8.42
CA LEU A 16 -25.51 1.63 -7.21
C LEU A 16 -25.60 0.18 -6.73
N PHE A 17 -24.47 -0.51 -6.73
CA PHE A 17 -24.33 -1.80 -6.05
C PHE A 17 -24.64 -1.55 -4.57
N GLU A 18 -25.85 -1.87 -4.15
CA GLU A 18 -26.14 -2.00 -2.72
C GLU A 18 -25.29 -3.16 -2.20
N LEU A 19 -24.19 -2.81 -1.55
CA LEU A 19 -23.49 -3.78 -0.73
C LEU A 19 -24.48 -4.28 0.33
N PRO A 20 -24.63 -5.59 0.51
CA PRO A 20 -25.49 -6.12 1.57
C PRO A 20 -25.00 -5.51 2.89
N VAL A 21 -25.83 -4.69 3.51
CA VAL A 21 -25.63 -4.25 4.88
C VAL A 21 -25.74 -5.54 5.71
N VAL A 22 -24.59 -6.12 6.04
CA VAL A 22 -24.55 -7.16 7.06
C VAL A 22 -24.96 -6.45 8.33
N ASP A 23 -26.18 -6.68 8.78
CA ASP A 23 -26.65 -6.26 10.09
C ASP A 23 -25.63 -6.73 11.11
N SER A 24 -24.81 -5.78 11.57
CA SER A 24 -23.87 -6.00 12.66
C SER A 24 -24.65 -6.05 13.96
N GLY A 25 -25.54 -7.02 14.06
CA GLY A 25 -26.00 -7.45 15.36
C GLY A 25 -24.73 -7.70 16.18
N LEU A 26 -24.45 -6.77 17.09
CA LEU A 26 -23.33 -6.84 18.03
C LEU A 26 -23.39 -8.18 18.75
N VAL A 27 -22.84 -9.21 18.12
CA VAL A 27 -22.49 -10.45 18.81
C VAL A 27 -21.41 -10.01 19.79
N ALA A 28 -21.80 -9.88 21.05
CA ALA A 28 -20.90 -9.62 22.14
C ALA A 28 -19.73 -10.58 22.01
N ASN A 29 -18.60 -10.05 21.57
CA ASN A 29 -17.43 -10.82 21.21
C ASN A 29 -16.91 -11.46 22.49
N ARG A 30 -17.25 -12.72 22.71
CA ARG A 30 -16.60 -13.54 23.75
C ARG A 30 -15.12 -13.51 23.41
N ARG A 31 -14.31 -12.92 24.30
CA ARG A 31 -12.85 -12.90 24.20
C ARG A 31 -12.36 -14.27 23.73
N GLY A 32 -11.91 -14.39 22.49
CA GLY A 32 -11.22 -15.61 22.07
C GLY A 32 -11.34 -16.07 20.62
N SER A 33 -12.38 -15.76 19.86
CA SER A 33 -12.45 -16.27 18.48
C SER A 33 -12.46 -15.13 17.47
N ARG A 34 -11.43 -15.08 16.63
CA ARG A 34 -11.43 -14.22 15.44
C ARG A 34 -12.49 -14.74 14.48
N PRO A 35 -13.23 -13.85 13.75
CA PRO A 35 -14.13 -14.27 12.69
C PRO A 35 -13.42 -15.17 11.68
N ASP A 36 -14.15 -16.08 11.04
CA ASP A 36 -13.56 -17.06 10.13
C ASP A 36 -12.85 -16.41 8.93
N TRP A 37 -13.34 -15.26 8.46
CA TRP A 37 -12.71 -14.48 7.38
C TRP A 37 -11.38 -13.82 7.77
N LEU A 38 -11.05 -13.75 9.07
CA LEU A 38 -9.74 -13.31 9.58
C LEU A 38 -8.77 -14.49 9.82
N ARG A 39 -9.20 -15.72 9.52
CA ARG A 39 -8.32 -16.90 9.66
C ARG A 39 -7.53 -17.08 8.37
N VAL A 40 -6.23 -16.97 8.47
CA VAL A 40 -5.32 -17.20 7.35
C VAL A 40 -4.66 -18.57 7.52
N LYS A 41 -4.56 -19.32 6.43
CA LYS A 41 -3.78 -20.56 6.42
C LYS A 41 -2.31 -20.21 6.58
N LEU A 42 -1.65 -20.87 7.53
CA LEU A 42 -0.19 -20.74 7.64
C LEU A 42 0.46 -21.18 6.33
N PRO A 43 1.48 -20.47 5.87
CA PRO A 43 2.20 -20.87 4.66
C PRO A 43 2.90 -22.19 4.91
N TYR A 44 2.51 -23.21 4.16
CA TYR A 44 3.16 -24.52 4.16
C TYR A 44 3.86 -24.73 2.83
N GLY A 45 5.14 -25.21 2.86
CA GLY A 45 5.85 -25.69 1.69
C GLY A 45 7.27 -25.14 1.54
N GLY A 46 8.08 -25.85 0.74
CA GLY A 46 9.48 -25.49 0.47
C GLY A 46 9.59 -24.08 -0.13
N ARG A 47 8.71 -23.73 -1.06
CA ARG A 47 8.73 -22.44 -1.75
C ARG A 47 8.72 -21.22 -0.80
N TYR A 48 7.95 -21.27 0.29
CA TYR A 48 7.96 -20.18 1.27
C TYR A 48 9.34 -20.01 1.93
N LYS A 49 9.99 -21.14 2.29
CA LYS A 49 11.34 -21.10 2.88
C LYS A 49 12.36 -20.58 1.89
N ASP A 50 12.26 -20.99 0.63
CA ASP A 50 13.14 -20.51 -0.44
C ASP A 50 13.00 -18.98 -0.64
N LEU A 51 11.77 -18.46 -0.58
CA LEU A 51 11.52 -17.03 -0.69
C LEU A 51 12.08 -16.25 0.50
N VAL A 52 11.94 -16.75 1.74
CA VAL A 52 12.58 -16.14 2.92
C VAL A 52 14.09 -16.13 2.75
N GLN A 53 14.68 -17.23 2.30
CA GLN A 53 16.12 -17.32 2.08
C GLN A 53 16.61 -16.31 1.02
N ILE A 54 15.89 -16.15 -0.09
CA ILE A 54 16.22 -15.13 -1.10
C ILE A 54 16.26 -13.71 -0.51
N ILE A 55 15.27 -13.35 0.31
CA ILE A 55 15.21 -12.04 0.97
C ILE A 55 16.41 -11.86 1.90
N ASP A 56 16.74 -12.88 2.70
CA ASP A 56 17.85 -12.83 3.66
C ASP A 56 19.22 -12.76 2.94
N ASP A 57 19.42 -13.58 1.92
CA ASP A 57 20.67 -13.63 1.13
C ASP A 57 20.95 -12.30 0.42
N HIS A 58 19.90 -11.63 -0.04
CA HIS A 58 20.00 -10.32 -0.67
C HIS A 58 19.98 -9.16 0.33
N LYS A 59 19.93 -9.42 1.64
CA LYS A 59 19.87 -8.42 2.71
C LYS A 59 18.75 -7.38 2.48
N LEU A 60 17.58 -7.87 2.10
CA LEU A 60 16.42 -7.06 1.79
C LEU A 60 15.41 -7.05 2.94
N HIS A 61 14.58 -6.04 2.94
CA HIS A 61 13.47 -5.92 3.86
C HIS A 61 12.14 -6.04 3.12
N THR A 62 11.14 -6.64 3.76
CA THR A 62 9.77 -6.67 3.25
C THR A 62 8.80 -6.13 4.30
N VAL A 63 7.81 -5.38 3.85
CA VAL A 63 6.70 -4.96 4.71
C VAL A 63 5.99 -6.19 5.27
N CYS A 64 5.91 -7.26 4.49
CA CYS A 64 5.26 -8.51 4.89
C CYS A 64 5.88 -9.09 6.18
N GLN A 65 7.21 -9.06 6.30
CA GLN A 65 7.93 -9.50 7.51
C GLN A 65 7.83 -8.45 8.64
N SER A 66 8.13 -7.18 8.34
CA SER A 66 8.15 -6.10 9.32
C SER A 66 6.79 -5.86 9.97
N ALA A 67 5.70 -5.89 9.19
CA ALA A 67 4.33 -5.74 9.66
C ALA A 67 3.72 -7.05 10.20
N ARG A 68 4.44 -8.18 10.15
CA ARG A 68 3.89 -9.51 10.49
C ARG A 68 2.57 -9.79 9.77
N CYS A 69 2.56 -9.50 8.45
CA CYS A 69 1.35 -9.55 7.63
C CYS A 69 0.77 -10.97 7.62
N PRO A 70 -0.50 -11.16 7.98
CA PRO A 70 -1.12 -12.49 7.97
C PRO A 70 -1.24 -13.08 6.55
N ASN A 71 -1.27 -12.24 5.52
CA ASN A 71 -1.46 -12.64 4.13
C ASN A 71 -0.14 -13.00 3.42
N MET A 72 1.01 -12.89 4.09
CA MET A 72 2.33 -13.09 3.49
C MET A 72 2.45 -14.40 2.71
N GLY A 73 2.00 -15.50 3.29
CA GLY A 73 2.09 -16.81 2.64
C GLY A 73 1.26 -16.91 1.36
N GLU A 74 0.08 -16.33 1.33
CA GLU A 74 -0.80 -16.31 0.17
C GLU A 74 -0.23 -15.42 -0.94
N CYS A 75 0.13 -14.18 -0.60
CA CYS A 75 0.69 -13.20 -1.55
C CYS A 75 1.97 -13.73 -2.21
N TRP A 76 2.90 -14.27 -1.43
CA TRP A 76 4.16 -14.78 -1.96
C TRP A 76 3.95 -16.02 -2.84
N THR A 77 3.00 -16.90 -2.47
CA THR A 77 2.65 -18.05 -3.32
C THR A 77 2.02 -17.59 -4.65
N ALA A 78 1.26 -16.49 -4.63
CA ALA A 78 0.67 -15.88 -5.83
C ALA A 78 1.67 -15.07 -6.68
N GLY A 79 2.94 -14.97 -6.26
CA GLY A 79 3.97 -14.22 -6.99
C GLY A 79 3.90 -12.71 -6.79
N THR A 80 3.34 -12.26 -5.66
CA THR A 80 3.31 -10.84 -5.27
C THR A 80 4.15 -10.64 -4.01
N ALA A 81 5.10 -9.72 -4.05
CA ALA A 81 5.92 -9.34 -2.89
C ALA A 81 5.95 -7.82 -2.73
N THR A 82 6.00 -7.35 -1.49
CA THR A 82 6.15 -5.94 -1.16
C THR A 82 7.52 -5.72 -0.54
N PHE A 83 8.43 -5.20 -1.37
CA PHE A 83 9.78 -4.85 -0.94
C PHE A 83 9.77 -3.51 -0.20
N MET A 84 10.55 -3.40 0.88
CA MET A 84 10.74 -2.18 1.62
C MET A 84 12.18 -1.71 1.46
N ILE A 85 12.36 -0.61 0.76
CA ILE A 85 13.67 0.00 0.46
C ILE A 85 14.02 1.14 1.41
N LEU A 86 15.22 1.68 1.28
CA LEU A 86 15.79 2.77 2.09
C LEU A 86 16.12 2.34 3.53
N GLY A 87 16.27 1.02 3.76
CA GLY A 87 16.58 0.46 5.06
C GLY A 87 15.34 0.12 5.91
N ASN A 88 15.54 0.02 7.22
CA ASN A 88 14.53 -0.46 8.16
C ASN A 88 14.22 0.52 9.32
N VAL A 89 14.81 1.73 9.29
CA VAL A 89 14.58 2.78 10.28
C VAL A 89 13.87 3.95 9.62
N CYS A 90 12.67 4.27 10.10
CA CYS A 90 11.82 5.33 9.57
C CYS A 90 11.95 6.59 10.43
N THR A 91 12.06 7.77 9.79
CA THR A 91 12.10 9.06 10.51
C THR A 91 10.76 9.50 11.05
N ARG A 92 9.67 8.78 10.72
CA ARG A 92 8.30 9.10 11.16
C ARG A 92 7.76 8.07 12.15
N SER A 93 6.90 8.54 13.06
CA SER A 93 6.30 7.78 14.16
C SER A 93 4.79 7.60 13.96
N CYS A 94 4.38 6.97 12.87
CA CYS A 94 2.97 6.66 12.64
C CYS A 94 2.47 5.66 13.69
N GLY A 95 1.38 6.00 14.40
CA GLY A 95 0.92 5.22 15.55
C GLY A 95 0.40 3.82 15.24
N PHE A 96 0.21 3.49 13.97
CA PHE A 96 -0.22 2.17 13.48
C PHE A 96 0.93 1.29 12.99
N CYS A 97 2.11 1.87 12.75
CA CYS A 97 3.19 1.22 12.00
C CYS A 97 4.21 0.55 12.92
N ALA A 98 4.50 -0.72 12.67
CA ALA A 98 5.46 -1.50 13.45
C ALA A 98 6.92 -1.35 12.98
N VAL A 99 7.19 -0.54 11.95
CA VAL A 99 8.55 -0.23 11.50
C VAL A 99 9.25 0.61 12.57
N MET A 100 10.53 0.30 12.81
CA MET A 100 11.33 1.00 13.82
C MET A 100 11.44 2.50 13.51
N THR A 101 11.08 3.32 14.49
CA THR A 101 11.20 4.78 14.38
C THR A 101 12.54 5.24 14.92
N GLY A 102 13.23 6.11 14.19
CA GLY A 102 14.50 6.66 14.61
C GLY A 102 15.15 7.52 13.53
N ARG A 103 16.37 7.93 13.80
CA ARG A 103 17.23 8.55 12.79
C ARG A 103 18.10 7.46 12.18
N PRO A 104 18.03 7.22 10.86
CA PRO A 104 18.93 6.30 10.19
C PRO A 104 20.39 6.73 10.41
N ASP A 105 21.24 5.78 10.73
CA ASP A 105 22.69 5.97 10.94
C ASP A 105 23.50 5.71 9.67
N GLN A 106 22.87 5.15 8.65
CA GLN A 106 23.48 4.78 7.39
C GLN A 106 22.98 5.67 6.24
N ASP A 107 23.87 5.96 5.32
CA ASP A 107 23.52 6.55 4.03
C ASP A 107 22.65 5.60 3.18
N LEU A 108 22.20 6.12 2.02
CA LEU A 108 21.48 5.30 1.06
C LEU A 108 22.39 4.21 0.48
N ASP A 109 21.85 3.01 0.41
CA ASP A 109 22.51 1.90 -0.27
C ASP A 109 22.15 1.93 -1.76
N TRP A 110 23.07 2.44 -2.58
CA TRP A 110 22.87 2.56 -4.02
C TRP A 110 22.87 1.22 -4.76
N ASP A 111 23.26 0.11 -4.11
CA ASP A 111 23.17 -1.24 -4.67
C ASP A 111 21.85 -1.95 -4.29
N GLU A 112 21.06 -1.38 -3.36
CA GLU A 112 19.77 -1.93 -2.95
C GLU A 112 18.80 -2.13 -4.14
N PRO A 113 18.65 -1.19 -5.11
CA PRO A 113 17.80 -1.38 -6.28
C PRO A 113 18.14 -2.61 -7.11
N ARG A 114 19.42 -2.90 -7.29
CA ARG A 114 19.90 -4.11 -8.00
C ARG A 114 19.49 -5.37 -7.25
N ARG A 115 19.73 -5.42 -5.95
CA ARG A 115 19.40 -6.58 -5.12
C ARG A 115 17.88 -6.83 -5.09
N VAL A 116 17.07 -5.77 -5.06
CA VAL A 116 15.60 -5.87 -5.16
C VAL A 116 15.19 -6.46 -6.50
N ALA A 117 15.76 -6.01 -7.61
CA ALA A 117 15.45 -6.53 -8.95
C ALA A 117 15.86 -8.00 -9.10
N ASP A 118 17.06 -8.38 -8.60
CA ASP A 118 17.53 -9.76 -8.61
C ASP A 118 16.63 -10.68 -7.76
N ALA A 119 16.25 -10.25 -6.57
CA ALA A 119 15.34 -11.00 -5.71
C ALA A 119 13.96 -11.16 -6.35
N ALA A 120 13.38 -10.08 -6.90
CA ALA A 120 12.10 -10.13 -7.60
C ALA A 120 12.12 -11.13 -8.77
N ARG A 121 13.21 -11.15 -9.54
CA ARG A 121 13.42 -12.10 -10.64
C ARG A 121 13.52 -13.55 -10.13
N LEU A 122 14.30 -13.81 -9.10
CA LEU A 122 14.45 -15.15 -8.50
C LEU A 122 13.14 -15.65 -7.89
N MET A 123 12.36 -14.76 -7.29
CA MET A 123 11.04 -15.07 -6.75
C MET A 123 9.97 -15.30 -7.84
N GLY A 124 10.25 -14.95 -9.10
CA GLY A 124 9.30 -15.02 -10.20
C GLY A 124 8.14 -14.03 -10.06
N VAL A 125 8.41 -12.85 -9.51
CA VAL A 125 7.40 -11.79 -9.26
C VAL A 125 6.97 -11.19 -10.60
N LYS A 126 5.67 -11.18 -10.86
CA LYS A 126 5.08 -10.54 -12.05
C LYS A 126 4.60 -9.12 -11.77
N HIS A 127 4.22 -8.86 -10.53
CA HIS A 127 3.81 -7.55 -10.05
C HIS A 127 4.60 -7.22 -8.78
N ALA A 128 5.57 -6.34 -8.92
CA ALA A 128 6.41 -5.91 -7.81
C ALA A 128 5.79 -4.69 -7.13
N VAL A 129 5.60 -4.78 -5.82
CA VAL A 129 5.21 -3.62 -5.00
C VAL A 129 6.44 -3.16 -4.23
N VAL A 130 6.81 -1.90 -4.40
CA VAL A 130 7.97 -1.28 -3.74
C VAL A 130 7.51 -0.16 -2.85
N THR A 131 7.86 -0.23 -1.58
CA THR A 131 7.62 0.85 -0.62
C THR A 131 8.91 1.17 0.13
N SER A 132 8.87 2.15 1.03
CA SER A 132 10.05 2.54 1.78
C SER A 132 9.73 2.96 3.20
N VAL A 133 10.77 3.05 4.03
CA VAL A 133 10.76 3.91 5.20
C VAL A 133 10.81 5.39 4.77
N ASN A 134 10.39 6.33 5.63
CA ASN A 134 10.61 7.74 5.37
C ASN A 134 12.06 8.13 5.71
N ARG A 135 12.66 8.96 4.85
CA ARG A 135 14.01 9.51 4.98
C ARG A 135 13.91 11.05 4.99
N ASP A 136 13.15 11.59 5.95
CA ASP A 136 12.88 13.04 6.04
C ASP A 136 14.15 13.89 6.35
N GLU A 137 15.24 13.25 6.74
CA GLU A 137 16.55 13.89 6.90
C GLU A 137 17.23 14.22 5.58
N ARG A 138 16.71 13.71 4.47
CA ARG A 138 17.21 13.95 3.11
C ARG A 138 16.24 14.83 2.33
N GLU A 139 16.78 15.74 1.53
CA GLU A 139 15.96 16.60 0.66
C GLU A 139 15.26 15.80 -0.42
N ASP A 140 15.93 14.80 -0.99
CA ASP A 140 15.36 13.92 -2.02
C ASP A 140 14.44 12.82 -1.45
N GLY A 141 14.39 12.64 -0.12
CA GLY A 141 13.61 11.61 0.53
C GLY A 141 13.88 10.18 0.03
N GLY A 142 14.98 9.95 -0.69
CA GLY A 142 15.35 8.69 -1.31
C GLY A 142 14.66 8.42 -2.67
N ALA A 143 14.07 9.43 -3.29
CA ALA A 143 13.39 9.28 -4.59
C ALA A 143 14.26 8.66 -5.70
N PRO A 144 15.57 8.93 -5.82
CA PRO A 144 16.42 8.26 -6.81
C PRO A 144 16.47 6.74 -6.66
N ILE A 145 16.46 6.23 -5.43
CA ILE A 145 16.45 4.77 -5.18
C ILE A 145 15.14 4.15 -5.69
N PHE A 146 13.99 4.83 -5.53
CA PHE A 146 12.73 4.39 -6.14
C PHE A 146 12.83 4.31 -7.66
N ALA A 147 13.36 5.37 -8.30
CA ALA A 147 13.49 5.45 -9.74
C ALA A 147 14.39 4.32 -10.29
N ASP A 148 15.54 4.09 -9.67
CA ASP A 148 16.44 3.01 -10.05
C ASP A 148 15.83 1.63 -9.82
N THR A 149 15.08 1.44 -8.72
CA THR A 149 14.38 0.17 -8.45
C THR A 149 13.35 -0.14 -9.53
N ILE A 150 12.53 0.85 -9.92
CA ILE A 150 11.55 0.70 -11.01
C ILE A 150 12.24 0.28 -12.31
N ARG A 151 13.30 1.00 -12.69
CA ARG A 151 14.06 0.75 -13.92
C ARG A 151 14.66 -0.66 -13.92
N LEU A 152 15.37 -1.03 -12.86
CA LEU A 152 16.08 -2.33 -12.78
C LEU A 152 15.13 -3.52 -12.71
N ILE A 153 13.97 -3.41 -12.05
CA ILE A 153 12.96 -4.47 -12.08
C ILE A 153 12.47 -4.70 -13.52
N ARG A 154 12.15 -3.63 -14.25
CA ARG A 154 11.70 -3.75 -15.66
C ARG A 154 12.75 -4.32 -16.57
N GLU A 155 14.02 -3.93 -16.39
CA GLU A 155 15.14 -4.49 -17.16
C GLU A 155 15.40 -5.97 -16.85
N SER A 156 15.12 -6.42 -15.63
CA SER A 156 15.40 -7.78 -15.17
C SER A 156 14.27 -8.77 -15.42
N ILE A 157 13.03 -8.28 -15.61
CA ILE A 157 11.84 -9.14 -15.70
C ILE A 157 10.92 -8.64 -16.81
N ASP A 158 10.96 -9.30 -17.96
CA ASP A 158 10.11 -8.96 -19.10
C ASP A 158 8.61 -9.01 -18.73
N GLY A 159 7.86 -7.96 -19.10
CA GLY A 159 6.43 -7.88 -18.88
C GLY A 159 6.01 -7.70 -17.41
N SER A 160 6.96 -7.44 -16.50
CA SER A 160 6.63 -7.11 -15.12
C SER A 160 5.96 -5.75 -15.00
N THR A 161 5.10 -5.61 -13.99
CA THR A 161 4.53 -4.33 -13.57
C THR A 161 5.08 -3.92 -12.21
N VAL A 162 5.23 -2.61 -12.01
CA VAL A 162 5.78 -2.05 -10.78
C VAL A 162 4.80 -1.06 -10.17
N GLU A 163 4.33 -1.37 -8.96
CA GLU A 163 3.61 -0.45 -8.09
C GLU A 163 4.59 0.13 -7.08
N VAL A 164 4.54 1.45 -6.86
CA VAL A 164 5.33 2.10 -5.81
C VAL A 164 4.39 2.71 -4.78
N LEU A 165 4.60 2.40 -3.50
CA LEU A 165 3.95 3.07 -2.37
C LEU A 165 4.95 4.06 -1.78
N ILE A 166 4.79 5.33 -2.12
CA ILE A 166 5.75 6.39 -1.81
C ILE A 166 5.35 7.23 -0.59
N PRO A 167 6.34 7.83 0.11
CA PRO A 167 6.09 8.86 1.11
C PRO A 167 5.61 10.17 0.45
N ASP A 168 5.18 11.14 1.27
CA ASP A 168 4.78 12.46 0.77
C ASP A 168 5.96 13.40 0.46
N PHE A 169 7.19 12.93 0.61
CA PHE A 169 8.44 13.69 0.42
C PHE A 169 8.42 15.06 1.11
N ARG A 170 7.67 15.24 2.20
CA ARG A 170 7.42 16.52 2.90
C ARG A 170 6.87 17.63 1.98
N GLY A 171 6.36 17.28 0.80
CA GLY A 171 5.90 18.22 -0.23
C GLY A 171 7.02 18.77 -1.10
N ILE A 172 8.19 18.16 -1.11
CA ILE A 172 9.28 18.48 -2.06
C ILE A 172 8.91 17.85 -3.40
N TRP A 173 8.32 18.66 -4.27
CA TRP A 173 7.73 18.17 -5.52
C TRP A 173 8.76 17.72 -6.53
N GLU A 174 9.98 18.23 -6.44
CA GLU A 174 11.13 17.79 -7.22
C GLU A 174 11.48 16.32 -6.94
N ALA A 175 11.40 15.91 -5.67
CA ALA A 175 11.59 14.50 -5.28
C ALA A 175 10.46 13.62 -5.84
N LEU A 176 9.21 14.09 -5.77
CA LEU A 176 8.08 13.40 -6.41
C LEU A 176 8.33 13.25 -7.92
N GLN A 177 8.80 14.31 -8.61
CA GLN A 177 9.03 14.29 -10.04
C GLN A 177 10.00 13.19 -10.46
N ILE A 178 11.06 12.94 -9.71
CA ILE A 178 12.02 11.85 -9.98
C ILE A 178 11.29 10.50 -10.08
N VAL A 179 10.34 10.24 -9.18
CA VAL A 179 9.55 8.98 -9.21
C VAL A 179 8.56 8.97 -10.37
N LEU A 180 7.92 10.12 -10.66
CA LEU A 180 6.96 10.24 -11.77
C LEU A 180 7.66 10.01 -13.12
N ASP A 181 8.88 10.51 -13.30
CA ASP A 181 9.68 10.34 -14.52
C ASP A 181 10.10 8.88 -14.73
N ALA A 182 10.27 8.10 -13.67
CA ALA A 182 10.52 6.66 -13.75
C ALA A 182 9.29 5.86 -14.22
N ARG A 183 8.11 6.50 -14.31
CA ARG A 183 6.86 5.95 -14.87
C ARG A 183 6.44 4.61 -14.27
N PRO A 184 6.24 4.49 -12.93
CA PRO A 184 5.66 3.26 -12.37
C PRO A 184 4.30 2.95 -13.01
N ASP A 185 3.90 1.68 -13.03
CA ASP A 185 2.60 1.27 -13.57
C ASP A 185 1.45 1.71 -12.65
N ILE A 186 1.71 1.72 -11.34
CA ILE A 186 0.80 2.25 -10.32
C ILE A 186 1.61 3.09 -9.34
N LEU A 187 1.18 4.34 -9.13
CA LEU A 187 1.67 5.17 -8.05
C LEU A 187 0.67 5.15 -6.91
N ASN A 188 1.09 4.62 -5.78
CA ASN A 188 0.32 4.55 -4.55
C ASN A 188 0.87 5.52 -3.51
N HIS A 189 -0.01 6.26 -2.85
CA HIS A 189 0.28 7.01 -1.65
C HIS A 189 -0.92 6.94 -0.72
N ASN A 190 -0.77 6.24 0.40
CA ASN A 190 -1.86 6.06 1.34
C ASN A 190 -2.10 7.32 2.18
N VAL A 191 -3.36 7.73 2.31
CA VAL A 191 -3.76 8.76 3.29
C VAL A 191 -3.98 8.18 4.68
N GLU A 192 -4.15 6.87 4.79
CA GLU A 192 -4.21 6.04 6.00
C GLU A 192 -5.44 6.26 6.87
N THR A 193 -5.93 7.49 7.03
CA THR A 193 -7.07 7.82 7.89
C THR A 193 -7.72 9.14 7.48
N VAL A 194 -8.85 9.45 8.10
CA VAL A 194 -9.61 10.70 7.90
C VAL A 194 -8.88 11.93 8.46
N PRO A 195 -9.12 13.15 7.93
CA PRO A 195 -8.38 14.38 8.31
C PRO A 195 -8.31 14.63 9.81
N ARG A 196 -9.41 14.45 10.54
CA ARG A 196 -9.48 14.69 12.00
C ARG A 196 -8.47 13.84 12.78
N LEU A 197 -8.16 12.65 12.30
CA LEU A 197 -7.29 11.70 13.01
C LEU A 197 -5.82 11.83 12.65
N TYR A 198 -5.43 12.68 11.68
CA TYR A 198 -4.05 12.76 11.18
C TYR A 198 -3.03 12.98 12.30
N ARG A 199 -3.27 13.96 13.20
CA ARG A 199 -2.33 14.27 14.29
C ARG A 199 -2.08 13.09 15.23
N ARG A 200 -3.10 12.24 15.41
CA ARG A 200 -3.00 11.06 16.28
C ARG A 200 -2.38 9.86 15.55
N VAL A 201 -2.73 9.67 14.29
CA VAL A 201 -2.41 8.46 13.52
C VAL A 201 -1.08 8.59 12.78
N ARG A 202 -0.82 9.76 12.17
CA ARG A 202 0.41 10.06 11.40
C ARG A 202 0.84 11.52 11.62
N PRO A 203 1.45 11.81 12.77
CA PRO A 203 1.67 13.18 13.25
C PRO A 203 2.55 14.05 12.34
N GLN A 204 3.46 13.47 11.55
CA GLN A 204 4.34 14.20 10.63
C GLN A 204 3.77 14.33 9.20
N ALA A 205 2.62 13.69 8.90
CA ALA A 205 1.98 13.79 7.62
C ALA A 205 0.93 14.92 7.59
N ASN A 206 0.50 15.28 6.38
CA ASN A 206 -0.52 16.30 6.16
C ASN A 206 -1.52 15.82 5.11
N TYR A 207 -2.83 15.89 5.42
CA TYR A 207 -3.89 15.38 4.54
C TYR A 207 -3.93 16.07 3.19
N SER A 208 -3.92 17.41 3.17
CA SER A 208 -3.95 18.17 1.92
C SER A 208 -2.72 17.90 1.05
N ARG A 209 -1.55 17.76 1.67
CA ARG A 209 -0.31 17.38 0.97
C ARG A 209 -0.44 16.01 0.31
N SER A 210 -1.05 15.04 1.00
CA SER A 210 -1.29 13.71 0.44
C SER A 210 -2.22 13.77 -0.78
N LEU A 211 -3.30 14.56 -0.72
CA LEU A 211 -4.16 14.78 -1.88
C LEU A 211 -3.46 15.52 -3.02
N ASP A 212 -2.62 16.52 -2.71
CA ASP A 212 -1.86 17.27 -3.71
C ASP A 212 -0.85 16.37 -4.45
N LEU A 213 -0.21 15.44 -3.72
CA LEU A 213 0.67 14.44 -4.31
C LEU A 213 -0.09 13.58 -5.33
N LEU A 214 -1.23 13.03 -4.93
CA LEU A 214 -2.07 12.20 -5.80
C LEU A 214 -2.57 13.00 -7.01
N ARG A 215 -3.07 14.22 -6.81
CA ARG A 215 -3.54 15.11 -7.87
C ARG A 215 -2.43 15.43 -8.89
N ARG A 216 -1.19 15.67 -8.44
CA ARG A 216 -0.02 15.90 -9.31
C ARG A 216 0.31 14.66 -10.14
N SER A 217 0.26 13.49 -9.52
CA SER A 217 0.53 12.21 -10.18
C SER A 217 -0.52 11.89 -11.26
N ILE A 218 -1.81 12.15 -10.96
CA ILE A 218 -2.92 11.99 -11.91
C ILE A 218 -2.74 12.93 -13.11
N LYS A 219 -2.38 14.20 -12.87
CA LYS A 219 -2.15 15.18 -13.93
C LYS A 219 -1.03 14.79 -14.90
N GLN A 220 -0.08 13.96 -14.46
CA GLN A 220 0.99 13.41 -15.30
C GLN A 220 0.60 12.08 -15.98
N GLY A 221 -0.66 11.67 -15.87
CA GLY A 221 -1.21 10.49 -16.54
C GLY A 221 -0.84 9.16 -15.89
N LEU A 222 -0.43 9.16 -14.62
CA LEU A 222 -0.16 7.93 -13.90
C LEU A 222 -1.44 7.34 -13.34
N ARG A 223 -1.55 6.01 -13.35
CA ARG A 223 -2.58 5.30 -12.58
C ARG A 223 -2.26 5.44 -11.10
N THR A 224 -3.17 6.04 -10.34
CA THR A 224 -2.97 6.33 -8.93
C THR A 224 -3.83 5.47 -8.03
N LYS A 225 -3.29 5.16 -6.87
CA LYS A 225 -3.94 4.38 -5.83
C LYS A 225 -3.74 5.06 -4.48
N SER A 226 -4.72 4.92 -3.61
CA SER A 226 -4.61 5.31 -2.20
C SER A 226 -5.32 4.32 -1.31
N GLY A 227 -5.06 4.39 -0.01
CA GLY A 227 -5.68 3.51 0.96
C GLY A 227 -5.91 4.18 2.31
N ILE A 228 -6.89 3.64 3.02
CA ILE A 228 -7.18 3.95 4.42
C ILE A 228 -7.33 2.67 5.23
N MET A 229 -7.09 2.81 6.52
CA MET A 229 -7.47 1.81 7.51
C MET A 229 -8.69 2.31 8.28
N VAL A 230 -9.64 1.42 8.52
CA VAL A 230 -10.81 1.68 9.37
C VAL A 230 -10.66 0.96 10.72
N GLY A 231 -11.28 1.54 11.76
CA GLY A 231 -11.16 1.05 13.14
C GLY A 231 -10.20 1.86 14.00
N LEU A 232 -9.80 3.08 13.57
CA LEU A 232 -8.95 4.01 14.32
C LEU A 232 -9.75 5.09 15.07
N GLY A 233 -11.09 5.08 14.92
CA GLY A 233 -12.02 6.02 15.56
C GLY A 233 -12.64 7.04 14.60
N GLU A 234 -12.60 6.77 13.30
CA GLU A 234 -13.34 7.49 12.26
C GLU A 234 -14.85 7.18 12.36
N THR A 235 -15.67 8.09 11.82
CA THR A 235 -17.09 7.84 11.59
C THR A 235 -17.33 7.48 10.12
N THR A 236 -18.46 6.83 9.84
CA THR A 236 -18.86 6.51 8.46
C THR A 236 -18.92 7.76 7.58
N ASP A 237 -19.51 8.86 8.09
CA ASP A 237 -19.60 10.12 7.34
C ASP A 237 -18.21 10.73 7.02
N GLU A 238 -17.23 10.55 7.89
CA GLU A 238 -15.87 11.01 7.62
C GLU A 238 -15.20 10.18 6.51
N VAL A 239 -15.45 8.87 6.49
CA VAL A 239 -14.98 8.00 5.43
C VAL A 239 -15.64 8.35 4.09
N LEU A 240 -16.95 8.58 4.07
CA LEU A 240 -17.68 8.98 2.87
C LEU A 240 -17.16 10.31 2.31
N ARG A 241 -16.95 11.32 3.15
CA ARG A 241 -16.35 12.61 2.72
C ARG A 241 -14.93 12.42 2.15
N LEU A 242 -14.13 11.52 2.73
CA LEU A 242 -12.81 11.20 2.19
C LEU A 242 -12.93 10.53 0.80
N MET A 243 -13.94 9.68 0.60
CA MET A 243 -14.20 9.09 -0.71
C MET A 243 -14.61 10.16 -1.73
N ASP A 244 -15.39 11.17 -1.32
CA ASP A 244 -15.73 12.32 -2.17
C ASP A 244 -14.48 13.11 -2.56
N ASP A 245 -13.57 13.37 -1.61
CA ASP A 245 -12.28 14.01 -1.90
C ASP A 245 -11.44 13.20 -2.94
N PHE A 246 -11.47 11.87 -2.84
CA PHE A 246 -10.80 11.00 -3.81
C PHE A 246 -11.46 11.01 -5.19
N ALA A 247 -12.79 11.03 -5.23
CA ALA A 247 -13.54 11.16 -6.49
C ALA A 247 -13.28 12.52 -7.16
N GLU A 248 -13.25 13.62 -6.39
CA GLU A 248 -12.95 14.96 -6.89
C GLU A 248 -11.58 15.06 -7.55
N ILE A 249 -10.56 14.43 -6.97
CA ILE A 249 -9.22 14.43 -7.60
C ILE A 249 -9.08 13.43 -8.74
N GLY A 250 -10.07 12.56 -8.97
CA GLY A 250 -10.03 11.52 -10.01
C GLY A 250 -9.13 10.34 -9.66
N LEU A 251 -9.09 9.90 -8.39
CA LEU A 251 -8.30 8.75 -7.96
C LEU A 251 -8.79 7.48 -8.66
N HIS A 252 -7.86 6.66 -9.18
CA HIS A 252 -8.23 5.47 -9.96
C HIS A 252 -8.58 4.26 -9.09
N VAL A 253 -7.90 4.08 -7.95
CA VAL A 253 -8.07 2.91 -7.08
C VAL A 253 -8.03 3.35 -5.61
N MET A 254 -9.04 2.96 -4.85
CA MET A 254 -9.07 3.10 -3.39
C MET A 254 -9.08 1.73 -2.73
N THR A 255 -8.34 1.59 -1.64
CA THR A 255 -8.38 0.41 -0.78
C THR A 255 -8.81 0.80 0.63
N ILE A 256 -9.67 -0.02 1.23
CA ILE A 256 -10.10 0.13 2.62
C ILE A 256 -9.73 -1.16 3.35
N GLY A 257 -8.87 -1.04 4.35
CA GLY A 257 -8.41 -2.17 5.16
C GLY A 257 -8.84 -2.05 6.61
N GLN A 258 -9.03 -3.18 7.29
CA GLN A 258 -9.23 -3.17 8.74
C GLN A 258 -7.90 -2.93 9.46
N TYR A 259 -7.86 -1.95 10.36
CA TYR A 259 -6.71 -1.77 11.24
C TYR A 259 -6.58 -2.95 12.21
N LEU A 260 -5.40 -3.52 12.25
CA LEU A 260 -5.04 -4.57 13.21
C LEU A 260 -3.86 -4.06 14.04
N GLN A 261 -4.07 -3.88 15.33
CA GLN A 261 -3.04 -3.38 16.25
C GLN A 261 -1.83 -4.32 16.28
N PRO A 262 -0.64 -3.89 15.85
CA PRO A 262 0.54 -4.76 15.79
C PRO A 262 1.03 -5.20 17.17
N THR A 263 1.06 -4.29 18.13
CA THR A 263 1.41 -4.55 19.53
C THR A 263 0.64 -3.61 20.45
N LYS A 264 0.65 -3.88 21.77
CA LYS A 264 0.00 -3.02 22.78
C LYS A 264 0.56 -1.59 22.85
N MET A 265 1.69 -1.32 22.21
CA MET A 265 2.32 0.02 22.15
C MET A 265 1.75 0.88 21.03
N HIS A 266 1.03 0.29 20.06
CA HIS A 266 0.41 0.99 18.94
C HIS A 266 -1.01 1.44 19.31
N LEU A 267 -1.61 2.26 18.45
CA LEU A 267 -2.98 2.72 18.61
C LEU A 267 -3.94 1.54 18.85
N PRO A 268 -4.86 1.67 19.84
CA PRO A 268 -5.86 0.62 20.12
C PRO A 268 -6.92 0.52 19.03
#